data_5cf802e32be8bdfb935e4f4e8cfd56df
#
_entry.id   5cf802e32be8bdfb935e4f4e8cfd56df
#
_cell.length_a   1.000
_cell.length_b   1.000
_cell.length_c   1.000
_cell.angle_alpha   90.00
_cell.angle_beta   90.00
_cell.angle_gamma   90.00
#
_symmetry.space_group_name_H-M   'P 1'
#
loop_
_entity.id
_entity.type
_entity.pdbx_description
1 polymer ?
#
loop_
_entity_poly.entity_id
_entity_poly.type
_entity_poly.pdbx_seq_one_letter_code
_entity_poly.pdbx_strand_id
1 'polypeptide(L)'
;MYIRNGASATIIREESEVMSEKSKISFPGLKIGRSLKLRLFIIIFLVGIIPCTIIYQVILSNYEDRAVKVRISDVQNQLKVIADHLITYNYLPDSSSEVINAELEQLSNLYNGRVMIINGSLKIVKDTYGLSEGKTIVSEEVIKCFKGSNTANYDRVNGFIEITVPIMETISEQNATPEQPEGTEVVRGVM
;
A
#
# COMPACT_ATOMS: atom_id res chain seq x y z
N MET A 1 -13.28 -17.27 55.18
CA MET A 1 -13.62 -15.83 55.08
C MET A 1 -13.89 -15.53 53.61
N TYR A 2 -15.18 -15.41 53.29
CA TYR A 2 -15.69 -15.35 51.90
C TYR A 2 -15.90 -13.89 51.55
N ILE A 3 -15.18 -13.34 50.55
CA ILE A 3 -15.46 -12.04 50.03
C ILE A 3 -15.99 -12.18 48.60
N ARG A 4 -17.25 -11.83 48.48
CA ARG A 4 -18.08 -11.95 47.28
C ARG A 4 -17.88 -10.74 46.39
N ASN A 5 -17.38 -10.95 45.17
CA ASN A 5 -17.23 -9.92 44.15
C ASN A 5 -18.59 -9.45 43.62
N GLY A 6 -19.02 -8.29 44.08
CA GLY A 6 -20.24 -7.62 43.58
C GLY A 6 -20.06 -6.72 42.38
N ALA A 7 -18.84 -6.61 41.82
CA ALA A 7 -18.55 -5.66 40.77
C ALA A 7 -18.83 -6.16 39.32
N SER A 8 -18.83 -7.47 39.11
CA SER A 8 -19.03 -8.01 37.75
C SER A 8 -20.46 -8.02 37.26
N ALA A 9 -21.44 -8.05 38.17
CA ALA A 9 -22.85 -8.08 37.80
C ALA A 9 -23.39 -6.69 37.38
N THR A 10 -22.80 -5.61 37.88
CA THR A 10 -23.20 -4.25 37.57
C THR A 10 -22.74 -3.81 36.18
N ILE A 11 -21.53 -4.21 35.79
CA ILE A 11 -20.95 -3.89 34.47
C ILE A 11 -21.71 -4.58 33.32
N ILE A 12 -22.10 -5.84 33.52
CA ILE A 12 -22.88 -6.60 32.51
C ILE A 12 -24.27 -6.03 32.32
N ARG A 13 -24.85 -5.43 33.39
CA ARG A 13 -26.19 -4.82 33.34
C ARG A 13 -26.16 -3.46 32.63
N GLU A 14 -25.13 -2.66 32.81
CA GLU A 14 -24.94 -1.39 32.09
C GLU A 14 -24.68 -1.61 30.59
N GLU A 15 -23.87 -2.61 30.22
CA GLU A 15 -23.62 -2.92 28.78
C GLU A 15 -24.89 -3.44 28.08
N SER A 16 -25.76 -4.18 28.78
CA SER A 16 -27.02 -4.66 28.18
C SER A 16 -28.05 -3.55 28.02
N GLU A 17 -28.09 -2.56 28.90
CA GLU A 17 -28.97 -1.38 28.77
C GLU A 17 -28.48 -0.43 27.66
N VAL A 18 -27.18 -0.21 27.52
CA VAL A 18 -26.59 0.61 26.44
C VAL A 18 -26.77 -0.03 25.05
N MET A 19 -26.75 -1.37 24.95
CA MET A 19 -27.06 -2.06 23.69
C MET A 19 -28.53 -2.09 23.33
N SER A 20 -29.43 -2.03 24.32
CA SER A 20 -30.87 -1.97 24.07
C SER A 20 -31.34 -0.59 23.60
N GLU A 21 -30.63 0.47 23.94
CA GLU A 21 -31.03 1.85 23.57
C GLU A 21 -30.62 2.23 22.14
N LYS A 22 -29.63 1.51 21.50
CA LYS A 22 -29.16 1.79 20.14
C LYS A 22 -30.06 1.26 19.01
N SER A 23 -31.11 0.55 19.26
CA SER A 23 -31.97 -0.03 18.21
C SER A 23 -33.31 0.67 17.97
N LYS A 24 -33.60 1.80 18.65
CA LYS A 24 -34.72 2.64 18.26
C LYS A 24 -34.28 3.76 17.34
N ILE A 25 -33.90 3.43 16.11
CA ILE A 25 -33.99 4.38 15.01
C ILE A 25 -35.48 4.60 14.78
N SER A 26 -36.03 5.54 15.53
CA SER A 26 -37.34 6.08 15.26
C SER A 26 -37.23 6.87 13.95
N PHE A 27 -37.56 6.22 12.84
CA PHE A 27 -37.85 6.95 11.62
C PHE A 27 -38.97 7.92 11.95
N PRO A 28 -38.77 9.25 11.85
CA PRO A 28 -39.87 10.19 12.01
C PRO A 28 -40.89 9.78 10.94
N GLY A 29 -42.04 9.34 11.37
CA GLY A 29 -43.13 8.96 10.48
C GLY A 29 -43.37 10.11 9.52
N LEU A 30 -42.81 10.04 8.34
CA LEU A 30 -43.10 10.94 7.25
C LEU A 30 -44.61 10.82 7.04
N LYS A 31 -45.37 11.80 7.57
CA LYS A 31 -46.78 11.99 7.20
C LYS A 31 -46.77 12.45 5.73
N ILE A 32 -46.43 11.49 4.82
CA ILE A 32 -46.47 11.67 3.39
C ILE A 32 -47.90 12.00 3.03
N GLY A 33 -48.06 13.25 2.62
CA GLY A 33 -49.35 13.87 2.40
C GLY A 33 -50.35 13.01 1.62
N ARG A 34 -51.58 13.22 1.88
CA ARG A 34 -52.80 12.53 1.39
C ARG A 34 -52.92 12.45 -0.16
N SER A 35 -51.99 13.01 -0.92
CA SER A 35 -52.04 13.01 -2.40
C SER A 35 -51.40 11.73 -2.95
N LEU A 36 -52.18 10.91 -3.63
CA LEU A 36 -51.75 9.74 -4.37
C LEU A 36 -50.65 10.09 -5.36
N LYS A 37 -50.68 11.27 -5.97
CA LYS A 37 -49.69 11.78 -6.90
C LYS A 37 -48.34 11.97 -6.22
N LEU A 38 -48.29 12.47 -5.00
CA LEU A 38 -47.04 12.67 -4.25
C LEU A 38 -46.39 11.31 -3.87
N ARG A 39 -47.21 10.32 -3.48
CA ARG A 39 -46.75 8.96 -3.20
C ARG A 39 -46.11 8.32 -4.43
N LEU A 40 -46.76 8.42 -5.58
CA LEU A 40 -46.26 7.88 -6.83
C LEU A 40 -44.97 8.56 -7.23
N PHE A 41 -44.88 9.89 -7.11
CA PHE A 41 -43.68 10.65 -7.40
C PHE A 41 -42.50 10.23 -6.52
N ILE A 42 -42.69 10.06 -5.22
CA ILE A 42 -41.63 9.61 -4.28
C ILE A 42 -41.15 8.19 -4.62
N ILE A 43 -42.06 7.29 -4.98
CA ILE A 43 -41.68 5.92 -5.35
C ILE A 43 -40.82 5.94 -6.63
N ILE A 44 -41.24 6.67 -7.66
CA ILE A 44 -40.49 6.79 -8.92
C ILE A 44 -39.12 7.43 -8.68
N PHE A 45 -39.06 8.46 -7.85
CA PHE A 45 -37.84 9.15 -7.48
C PHE A 45 -36.86 8.23 -6.72
N LEU A 46 -37.34 7.46 -5.74
CA LEU A 46 -36.54 6.47 -5.01
C LEU A 46 -36.03 5.36 -5.94
N VAL A 47 -36.89 4.81 -6.80
CA VAL A 47 -36.50 3.77 -7.75
C VAL A 47 -35.44 4.26 -8.75
N GLY A 48 -35.46 5.55 -9.09
CA GLY A 48 -34.44 6.15 -9.96
C GLY A 48 -33.12 6.47 -9.24
N ILE A 49 -33.18 7.06 -8.05
CA ILE A 49 -31.97 7.54 -7.33
C ILE A 49 -31.19 6.39 -6.70
N ILE A 50 -31.84 5.41 -6.10
CA ILE A 50 -31.15 4.32 -5.40
C ILE A 50 -30.18 3.57 -6.33
N PRO A 51 -30.59 3.06 -7.51
CA PRO A 51 -29.66 2.39 -8.39
C PRO A 51 -28.57 3.32 -8.92
N CYS A 52 -28.87 4.59 -9.19
CA CYS A 52 -27.85 5.54 -9.63
C CYS A 52 -26.76 5.77 -8.57
N THR A 53 -27.13 5.89 -7.30
CA THR A 53 -26.15 6.06 -6.21
C THR A 53 -25.30 4.81 -6.01
N ILE A 54 -25.89 3.63 -6.10
CA ILE A 54 -25.15 2.35 -6.00
C ILE A 54 -24.16 2.23 -7.15
N ILE A 55 -24.60 2.46 -8.40
CA ILE A 55 -23.74 2.39 -9.59
C ILE A 55 -22.61 3.40 -9.48
N TYR A 56 -22.89 4.64 -9.06
CA TYR A 56 -21.87 5.66 -8.87
C TYR A 56 -20.80 5.22 -7.85
N GLN A 57 -21.19 4.68 -6.72
CA GLN A 57 -20.24 4.17 -5.70
C GLN A 57 -19.39 3.02 -6.22
N VAL A 58 -19.99 2.07 -6.93
CA VAL A 58 -19.29 0.92 -7.52
C VAL A 58 -18.30 1.38 -8.60
N ILE A 59 -18.70 2.33 -9.45
CA ILE A 59 -17.80 2.86 -10.50
C ILE A 59 -16.63 3.59 -9.85
N LEU A 60 -16.87 4.45 -8.88
CA LEU A 60 -15.83 5.24 -8.23
C LEU A 60 -14.80 4.35 -7.53
N SER A 61 -15.25 3.34 -6.78
CA SER A 61 -14.37 2.37 -6.10
C SER A 61 -13.53 1.56 -7.10
N ASN A 62 -14.15 1.06 -8.16
CA ASN A 62 -13.43 0.29 -9.19
C ASN A 62 -12.44 1.16 -9.97
N TYR A 63 -12.75 2.44 -10.17
CA TYR A 63 -11.85 3.37 -10.85
C TYR A 63 -10.59 3.64 -10.01
N GLU A 64 -10.74 3.87 -8.71
CA GLU A 64 -9.61 4.05 -7.79
C GLU A 64 -8.70 2.82 -7.78
N ASP A 65 -9.24 1.62 -7.60
CA ASP A 65 -8.48 0.37 -7.60
C ASP A 65 -7.72 0.14 -8.92
N ARG A 66 -8.33 0.49 -10.04
CA ARG A 66 -7.66 0.41 -11.36
C ARG A 66 -6.55 1.45 -11.49
N ALA A 67 -6.80 2.69 -11.11
CA ALA A 67 -5.82 3.76 -11.18
C ALA A 67 -4.58 3.43 -10.34
N VAL A 68 -4.79 2.94 -9.11
CA VAL A 68 -3.70 2.49 -8.22
C VAL A 68 -2.92 1.34 -8.83
N LYS A 69 -3.57 0.31 -9.37
CA LYS A 69 -2.89 -0.84 -10.02
C LYS A 69 -2.05 -0.43 -11.22
N VAL A 70 -2.57 0.44 -12.07
CA VAL A 70 -1.83 0.97 -13.23
C VAL A 70 -0.62 1.75 -12.74
N ARG A 71 -0.78 2.60 -11.72
CA ARG A 71 0.32 3.38 -11.14
C ARG A 71 1.41 2.49 -10.55
N ILE A 72 1.01 1.45 -9.81
CA ILE A 72 1.95 0.45 -9.25
C ILE A 72 2.74 -0.21 -10.38
N SER A 73 2.06 -0.69 -11.42
CA SER A 73 2.71 -1.34 -12.55
C SER A 73 3.70 -0.43 -13.28
N ASP A 74 3.34 0.82 -13.48
CA ASP A 74 4.17 1.83 -14.11
C ASP A 74 5.45 2.07 -13.30
N VAL A 75 5.30 2.33 -12.00
CA VAL A 75 6.44 2.55 -11.10
C VAL A 75 7.33 1.30 -11.03
N GLN A 76 6.75 0.10 -10.89
CA GLN A 76 7.52 -1.14 -10.86
C GLN A 76 8.34 -1.36 -12.14
N ASN A 77 7.80 -1.02 -13.31
CA ASN A 77 8.54 -1.12 -14.57
C ASN A 77 9.71 -0.13 -14.62
N GLN A 78 9.51 1.11 -14.17
CA GLN A 78 10.57 2.11 -14.07
C GLN A 78 11.66 1.68 -13.08
N LEU A 79 11.26 1.19 -11.90
CA LEU A 79 12.19 0.69 -10.88
C LEU A 79 13.03 -0.48 -11.39
N LYS A 80 12.48 -1.39 -12.20
CA LYS A 80 13.25 -2.48 -12.81
C LYS A 80 14.33 -1.97 -13.75
N VAL A 81 14.01 -0.99 -14.61
CA VAL A 81 15.00 -0.39 -15.51
C VAL A 81 16.13 0.24 -14.70
N ILE A 82 15.81 0.96 -13.65
CA ILE A 82 16.84 1.56 -12.78
C ILE A 82 17.61 0.48 -12.02
N ALA A 83 16.97 -0.61 -11.58
CA ALA A 83 17.66 -1.72 -10.94
C ALA A 83 18.73 -2.35 -11.84
N ASP A 84 18.45 -2.52 -13.13
CA ASP A 84 19.42 -3.00 -14.13
C ASP A 84 20.58 -2.00 -14.30
N HIS A 85 20.30 -0.70 -14.30
CA HIS A 85 21.34 0.34 -14.34
C HIS A 85 22.19 0.32 -13.06
N LEU A 86 21.61 0.12 -11.87
CA LEU A 86 22.36 0.01 -10.60
C LEU A 86 23.41 -1.11 -10.65
N ILE A 87 23.10 -2.24 -11.26
CA ILE A 87 24.04 -3.33 -11.46
C ILE A 87 25.08 -2.96 -12.52
N THR A 88 24.65 -2.44 -13.67
CA THR A 88 25.53 -2.08 -14.80
C THR A 88 26.58 -1.06 -14.38
N TYR A 89 26.22 -0.08 -13.55
CA TYR A 89 27.15 0.95 -13.05
C TYR A 89 27.82 0.57 -11.73
N ASN A 90 27.64 -0.67 -11.25
CA ASN A 90 28.19 -1.15 -9.96
C ASN A 90 27.93 -0.18 -8.79
N TYR A 91 26.71 0.34 -8.71
CA TYR A 91 26.33 1.44 -7.81
C TYR A 91 26.24 1.03 -6.33
N LEU A 92 25.91 -0.23 -6.02
CA LEU A 92 25.70 -0.69 -4.65
C LEU A 92 26.91 -0.57 -3.73
N PRO A 93 28.17 -0.85 -4.21
CA PRO A 93 29.39 -0.63 -3.42
C PRO A 93 29.80 0.84 -3.36
N ASP A 94 29.59 1.60 -4.44
CA ASP A 94 29.98 3.00 -4.58
C ASP A 94 28.84 3.83 -5.14
N SER A 95 28.13 4.53 -4.27
CA SER A 95 26.95 5.36 -4.60
C SER A 95 27.31 6.73 -5.23
N SER A 96 28.50 6.86 -5.84
CA SER A 96 29.02 8.13 -6.39
C SER A 96 28.59 8.45 -7.82
N SER A 97 27.92 7.51 -8.53
CA SER A 97 27.52 7.72 -9.94
C SER A 97 26.50 8.86 -10.08
N GLU A 98 26.92 9.97 -10.68
CA GLU A 98 26.06 11.13 -10.95
C GLU A 98 24.88 10.77 -11.88
N VAL A 99 25.08 9.86 -12.83
CA VAL A 99 24.03 9.40 -13.75
C VAL A 99 22.91 8.73 -12.97
N ILE A 100 23.25 7.78 -12.11
CA ILE A 100 22.26 7.08 -11.29
C ILE A 100 21.59 8.03 -10.32
N ASN A 101 22.35 8.92 -9.68
CA ASN A 101 21.78 9.92 -8.77
C ASN A 101 20.74 10.80 -9.49
N ALA A 102 21.03 11.23 -10.73
CA ALA A 102 20.09 12.02 -11.52
C ALA A 102 18.82 11.22 -11.90
N GLU A 103 18.97 9.94 -12.28
CA GLU A 103 17.84 9.05 -12.57
C GLU A 103 16.94 8.85 -11.35
N LEU A 104 17.52 8.67 -10.16
CA LEU A 104 16.77 8.51 -8.92
C LEU A 104 16.03 9.79 -8.53
N GLU A 105 16.66 10.96 -8.68
CA GLU A 105 16.02 12.25 -8.45
C GLU A 105 14.90 12.49 -9.46
N GLN A 106 15.10 12.16 -10.73
CA GLN A 106 14.07 12.27 -11.76
C GLN A 106 12.88 11.39 -11.43
N LEU A 107 13.11 10.13 -11.01
CA LEU A 107 12.04 9.22 -10.59
C LEU A 107 11.29 9.77 -9.38
N SER A 108 12.02 10.23 -8.36
CA SER A 108 11.46 10.83 -7.15
C SER A 108 10.56 12.03 -7.49
N ASN A 109 10.99 12.90 -8.38
CA ASN A 109 10.23 14.07 -8.83
C ASN A 109 9.01 13.67 -9.68
N LEU A 110 9.16 12.72 -10.61
CA LEU A 110 8.09 12.28 -11.51
C LEU A 110 6.90 11.68 -10.73
N TYR A 111 7.20 10.91 -9.70
CA TYR A 111 6.20 10.21 -8.91
C TYR A 111 5.84 10.93 -7.60
N ASN A 112 6.51 12.05 -7.31
CA ASN A 112 6.41 12.77 -6.03
C ASN A 112 6.58 11.82 -4.85
N GLY A 113 7.60 10.98 -4.94
CA GLY A 113 7.87 9.88 -4.01
C GLY A 113 9.32 9.84 -3.55
N ARG A 114 9.56 9.15 -2.45
CA ARG A 114 10.89 8.89 -1.90
C ARG A 114 11.42 7.58 -2.45
N VAL A 115 12.65 7.57 -2.94
CA VAL A 115 13.32 6.38 -3.41
C VAL A 115 14.50 6.06 -2.47
N MET A 116 14.59 4.82 -2.02
CA MET A 116 15.68 4.33 -1.18
C MET A 116 16.30 3.10 -1.81
N ILE A 117 17.63 3.03 -1.80
CA ILE A 117 18.39 1.86 -2.24
C ILE A 117 19.03 1.20 -1.01
N ILE A 118 18.79 -0.09 -0.87
CA ILE A 118 19.24 -0.90 0.26
C ILE A 118 20.15 -1.98 -0.27
N ASN A 119 21.34 -2.11 0.29
CA ASN A 119 22.29 -3.17 -0.09
C ASN A 119 22.02 -4.49 0.63
N GLY A 120 22.79 -5.55 0.25
CA GLY A 120 22.66 -6.88 0.84
C GLY A 120 22.92 -6.97 2.35
N SER A 121 23.49 -5.92 2.96
CA SER A 121 23.67 -5.80 4.41
C SER A 121 22.52 -5.05 5.11
N LEU A 122 21.40 -4.87 4.42
CA LEU A 122 20.20 -4.12 4.89
C LEU A 122 20.50 -2.64 5.21
N LYS A 123 21.58 -2.09 4.65
CA LYS A 123 21.97 -0.70 4.85
C LYS A 123 21.45 0.15 3.70
N ILE A 124 20.87 1.30 3.99
CA ILE A 124 20.44 2.30 3.00
C ILE A 124 21.70 2.98 2.45
N VAL A 125 21.99 2.72 1.17
CA VAL A 125 23.15 3.31 0.47
C VAL A 125 22.78 4.63 -0.20
N LYS A 126 21.50 4.81 -0.57
CA LYS A 126 20.97 6.05 -1.14
C LYS A 126 19.55 6.30 -0.70
N ASP A 127 19.24 7.56 -0.46
CA ASP A 127 17.92 8.06 -0.11
C ASP A 127 17.70 9.43 -0.78
N THR A 128 16.76 9.53 -1.71
CA THR A 128 16.51 10.77 -2.46
C THR A 128 16.11 11.95 -1.55
N TYR A 129 15.62 11.68 -0.34
CA TYR A 129 15.34 12.73 0.64
C TYR A 129 16.51 12.99 1.62
N GLY A 130 17.58 12.18 1.56
CA GLY A 130 18.77 12.35 2.39
C GLY A 130 18.55 12.10 3.89
N LEU A 131 17.41 11.55 4.31
CA LEU A 131 17.03 11.44 5.73
C LEU A 131 17.59 10.19 6.42
N SER A 132 17.89 9.15 5.65
CA SER A 132 18.17 7.82 6.19
C SER A 132 19.39 7.13 5.59
N GLU A 133 20.20 7.82 4.79
CA GLU A 133 21.45 7.25 4.26
C GLU A 133 22.35 6.73 5.38
N GLY A 134 22.92 5.55 5.18
CA GLY A 134 23.80 4.89 6.13
C GLY A 134 23.11 4.16 7.28
N LYS A 135 21.79 4.32 7.46
CA LYS A 135 21.03 3.59 8.48
C LYS A 135 20.69 2.19 8.00
N THR A 136 20.49 1.27 8.94
CA THR A 136 19.98 -0.08 8.67
C THR A 136 18.46 -0.07 8.70
N ILE A 137 17.83 -0.71 7.73
CA ILE A 137 16.38 -0.87 7.66
C ILE A 137 16.03 -2.37 7.63
N VAL A 138 15.09 -2.75 8.50
CA VAL A 138 14.54 -4.10 8.56
C VAL A 138 13.02 -3.96 8.55
N SER A 139 12.40 -4.19 7.40
CA SER A 139 10.95 -4.27 7.26
C SER A 139 10.57 -5.62 6.64
N GLU A 140 9.31 -6.00 6.80
CA GLU A 140 8.79 -7.25 6.23
C GLU A 140 8.87 -7.24 4.70
N GLU A 141 8.57 -6.10 4.09
CA GLU A 141 8.60 -5.86 2.64
C GLU A 141 10.02 -6.01 2.10
N VAL A 142 11.00 -5.41 2.76
CA VAL A 142 12.42 -5.53 2.40
C VAL A 142 12.89 -6.98 2.49
N ILE A 143 12.55 -7.69 3.56
CA ILE A 143 12.93 -9.10 3.72
C ILE A 143 12.27 -10.00 2.66
N LYS A 144 10.99 -9.77 2.33
CA LYS A 144 10.30 -10.48 1.24
C LYS A 144 10.97 -10.21 -0.11
N CYS A 145 11.37 -8.98 -0.33
CA CYS A 145 12.03 -8.55 -1.56
C CYS A 145 13.41 -9.21 -1.73
N PHE A 146 14.19 -9.36 -0.66
CA PHE A 146 15.44 -10.14 -0.68
C PHE A 146 15.24 -11.62 -1.00
N LYS A 147 14.03 -12.16 -0.83
CA LYS A 147 13.65 -13.50 -1.29
C LYS A 147 13.20 -13.55 -2.75
N GLY A 148 13.36 -12.45 -3.50
CA GLY A 148 13.00 -12.33 -4.91
C GLY A 148 11.54 -11.95 -5.19
N SER A 149 10.78 -11.51 -4.18
CA SER A 149 9.37 -11.14 -4.37
C SER A 149 9.19 -9.63 -4.38
N ASN A 150 8.67 -9.08 -5.49
CA ASN A 150 8.21 -7.69 -5.50
C ASN A 150 7.04 -7.52 -4.53
N THR A 151 7.00 -6.42 -3.80
CA THR A 151 5.85 -6.06 -2.99
C THR A 151 5.30 -4.71 -3.40
N ALA A 152 3.99 -4.54 -3.27
CA ALA A 152 3.32 -3.26 -3.46
C ALA A 152 2.16 -3.19 -2.47
N ASN A 153 2.15 -2.15 -1.66
CA ASN A 153 1.15 -1.91 -0.64
C ASN A 153 0.56 -0.52 -0.81
N TYR A 154 -0.77 -0.43 -0.88
CA TYR A 154 -1.48 0.85 -0.94
C TYR A 154 -2.11 1.17 0.42
N ASP A 155 -1.59 2.16 1.09
CA ASP A 155 -2.19 2.71 2.30
C ASP A 155 -3.28 3.73 1.92
N ARG A 156 -4.54 3.27 1.96
CA ARG A 156 -5.71 4.12 1.67
C ARG A 156 -5.93 5.23 2.68
N VAL A 157 -5.47 5.05 3.92
CA VAL A 157 -5.70 6.02 4.99
C VAL A 157 -4.80 7.23 4.80
N ASN A 158 -3.54 6.98 4.48
CA ASN A 158 -2.53 8.02 4.29
C ASN A 158 -2.33 8.41 2.82
N GLY A 159 -2.91 7.66 1.89
CA GLY A 159 -2.92 7.97 0.45
C GLY A 159 -1.56 7.78 -0.23
N PHE A 160 -0.70 6.87 0.26
CA PHE A 160 0.58 6.56 -0.39
C PHE A 160 0.68 5.10 -0.82
N ILE A 161 1.55 4.85 -1.78
CA ILE A 161 1.88 3.50 -2.27
C ILE A 161 3.33 3.23 -1.89
N GLU A 162 3.56 2.10 -1.21
CA GLU A 162 4.88 1.57 -0.94
C GLU A 162 5.15 0.43 -1.92
N ILE A 163 6.28 0.52 -2.63
CA ILE A 163 6.68 -0.48 -3.63
C ILE A 163 8.11 -0.90 -3.34
N THR A 164 8.37 -2.19 -3.32
CA THR A 164 9.73 -2.71 -3.24
C THR A 164 10.03 -3.63 -4.42
N VAL A 165 11.21 -3.45 -5.00
CA VAL A 165 11.70 -4.21 -6.16
C VAL A 165 13.10 -4.72 -5.87
N PRO A 166 13.41 -6.02 -6.10
CA PRO A 166 14.74 -6.55 -5.92
C PRO A 166 15.66 -6.06 -7.03
N ILE A 167 16.89 -5.76 -6.67
CA ILE A 167 18.00 -5.50 -7.59
C ILE A 167 18.69 -6.83 -7.84
N MET A 168 18.46 -7.40 -9.02
CA MET A 168 18.93 -8.74 -9.38
C MET A 168 20.16 -8.66 -10.26
N GLU A 169 21.17 -9.46 -9.96
CA GLU A 169 22.34 -9.66 -10.80
C GLU A 169 22.37 -11.11 -11.32
N THR A 170 22.53 -11.27 -12.62
CA THR A 170 22.76 -12.58 -13.22
C THR A 170 24.24 -12.94 -13.11
N ILE A 171 24.54 -14.09 -12.49
CA ILE A 171 25.93 -14.57 -12.35
C ILE A 171 26.48 -14.89 -13.73
N SER A 172 27.56 -14.19 -14.12
CA SER A 172 28.32 -14.46 -15.33
C SER A 172 29.30 -15.61 -15.11
N GLU A 173 29.80 -16.22 -16.21
CA GLU A 173 30.79 -17.32 -16.20
C GLU A 173 32.00 -17.00 -15.31
N GLN A 174 32.45 -15.75 -15.30
CA GLN A 174 33.63 -15.31 -14.53
C GLN A 174 33.40 -15.31 -13.00
N ASN A 175 32.14 -15.19 -12.56
CA ASN A 175 31.75 -15.12 -11.16
C ASN A 175 31.01 -16.38 -10.68
N ALA A 176 30.89 -17.39 -11.55
CA ALA A 176 30.21 -18.63 -11.22
C ALA A 176 31.00 -19.45 -10.18
N THR A 177 30.27 -19.93 -9.17
CA THR A 177 30.79 -20.83 -8.14
C THR A 177 29.96 -22.11 -8.12
N PRO A 178 30.46 -23.21 -7.49
CA PRO A 178 29.68 -24.45 -7.34
C PRO A 178 28.31 -24.24 -6.64
N GLU A 179 28.23 -23.23 -5.79
CA GLU A 179 27.00 -22.89 -5.05
C GLU A 179 26.10 -21.94 -5.85
N GLN A 180 26.68 -21.17 -6.79
CA GLN A 180 25.99 -20.21 -7.65
C GLN A 180 26.46 -20.39 -9.10
N PRO A 181 25.86 -21.34 -9.85
CA PRO A 181 26.23 -21.58 -11.24
C PRO A 181 25.88 -20.40 -12.14
N GLU A 182 26.53 -20.38 -13.31
CA GLU A 182 26.24 -19.39 -14.36
C GLU A 182 24.73 -19.32 -14.66
N GLY A 183 24.24 -18.11 -14.92
CA GLY A 183 22.81 -17.85 -15.19
C GLY A 183 21.92 -17.80 -13.94
N THR A 184 22.48 -18.00 -12.73
CA THR A 184 21.71 -17.83 -11.48
C THR A 184 21.46 -16.34 -11.21
N GLU A 185 20.22 -15.99 -10.94
CA GLU A 185 19.86 -14.64 -10.49
C GLU A 185 20.01 -14.53 -8.97
N VAL A 186 20.77 -13.53 -8.53
CA VAL A 186 21.01 -13.25 -7.11
C VAL A 186 20.55 -11.84 -6.77
N VAL A 187 19.80 -11.70 -5.67
CA VAL A 187 19.38 -10.39 -5.17
C VAL A 187 20.56 -9.71 -4.47
N ARG A 188 21.05 -8.60 -5.04
CA ARG A 188 22.15 -7.81 -4.49
C ARG A 188 21.68 -6.69 -3.58
N GLY A 189 20.45 -6.25 -3.77
CA GLY A 189 19.85 -5.17 -3.01
C GLY A 189 18.36 -5.06 -3.24
N VAL A 190 17.75 -4.03 -2.65
CA VAL A 190 16.34 -3.71 -2.77
C VAL A 190 16.19 -2.21 -3.00
N MET A 191 15.26 -1.84 -3.83
CA MET A 191 14.85 -0.46 -4.05
C MET A 191 13.38 -0.27 -3.68
#